data_5c53f4f1685e555cc300b9b0dc364ee8
#
_entry.id   5c53f4f1685e555cc300b9b0dc364ee8
#
_cell.length_a   1.000
_cell.length_b   1.000
_cell.length_c   1.000
_cell.angle_alpha   90.00
_cell.angle_beta   90.00
_cell.angle_gamma   90.00
#
_symmetry.space_group_name_H-M   'P 1'
#
loop_
_entity.id
_entity.type
_entity.pdbx_description
1 polymer ?
#
loop_
_entity_poly.entity_id
_entity_poly.type
_entity_poly.pdbx_seq_one_letter_code
_entity_poly.pdbx_strand_id
1 'polypeptide(L)'
;MNAQSFLILTLIFSVSFGFTQELTKNETELYELIMAYRKHKNLPKILLSPSLTYVAQTHSKDLAENRPDVGNCNAHSWSENGKWTSCCYTSDHSKASCMWDKPKELSSYNFPGYEISCVSSDELTPEEALNTWKLSTAHNNVIINKGIWDTKWEAIGIGMYEGYATVWFGHYPEPEP
;
A
#
# COMPACT_ATOMS: atom_id res chain seq x y z
N MET A 1 0.77 -68.43 5.71
CA MET A 1 0.49 -67.41 4.67
C MET A 1 0.52 -66.07 5.39
N ASN A 2 1.63 -65.32 5.20
CA ASN A 2 1.83 -64.01 5.83
C ASN A 2 1.38 -62.91 4.86
N ALA A 3 0.30 -62.22 5.23
CA ALA A 3 -0.14 -61.03 4.50
C ALA A 3 0.74 -59.83 4.95
N GLN A 4 1.57 -59.29 4.08
CA GLN A 4 2.26 -58.04 4.30
C GLN A 4 1.34 -56.90 3.85
N SER A 5 0.90 -56.11 4.84
CA SER A 5 0.14 -54.86 4.57
C SER A 5 1.13 -53.78 4.13
N PHE A 6 1.01 -53.34 2.90
CA PHE A 6 1.72 -52.14 2.40
C PHE A 6 0.98 -50.88 2.83
N LEU A 7 1.58 -50.08 3.69
CA LEU A 7 1.07 -48.76 4.07
C LEU A 7 1.52 -47.79 3.00
N ILE A 8 0.57 -47.31 2.18
CA ILE A 8 0.83 -46.23 1.19
C ILE A 8 0.73 -44.89 1.93
N LEU A 9 1.87 -44.26 2.15
CA LEU A 9 1.95 -42.93 2.71
C LEU A 9 1.71 -41.91 1.58
N THR A 10 0.49 -41.35 1.53
CA THR A 10 0.12 -40.30 0.57
C THR A 10 0.68 -38.97 1.07
N LEU A 11 1.75 -38.48 0.45
CA LEU A 11 2.30 -37.15 0.71
C LEU A 11 1.35 -36.12 0.09
N ILE A 12 0.58 -35.40 0.91
CA ILE A 12 -0.23 -34.27 0.47
C ILE A 12 0.69 -33.05 0.35
N PHE A 13 1.06 -32.70 -0.88
CA PHE A 13 1.71 -31.42 -1.15
C PHE A 13 0.68 -30.31 -1.06
N SER A 14 0.69 -29.55 0.03
CA SER A 14 -0.06 -28.29 0.13
C SER A 14 0.63 -27.26 -0.75
N VAL A 15 0.07 -26.98 -1.92
CA VAL A 15 0.46 -25.85 -2.74
C VAL A 15 -0.14 -24.59 -2.11
N SER A 16 0.66 -23.84 -1.36
CA SER A 16 0.29 -22.51 -0.92
C SER A 16 0.30 -21.58 -2.13
N PHE A 17 -0.86 -21.19 -2.64
CA PHE A 17 -0.97 -20.10 -3.59
C PHE A 17 -0.67 -18.80 -2.82
N GLY A 18 0.56 -18.35 -2.87
CA GLY A 18 0.91 -17.00 -2.43
C GLY A 18 0.14 -15.99 -3.30
N PHE A 19 -0.56 -15.08 -2.67
CA PHE A 19 -1.25 -13.99 -3.34
C PHE A 19 -0.18 -13.04 -3.89
N THR A 20 0.16 -13.14 -5.19
CA THR A 20 1.06 -12.20 -5.85
C THR A 20 0.22 -11.07 -6.41
N GLN A 21 0.20 -9.94 -5.70
CA GLN A 21 -0.37 -8.71 -6.25
C GLN A 21 0.63 -8.10 -7.21
N GLU A 22 0.31 -8.13 -8.52
CA GLU A 22 1.18 -7.59 -9.55
C GLU A 22 0.99 -6.07 -9.69
N LEU A 23 2.11 -5.37 -9.90
CA LEU A 23 2.11 -3.95 -10.23
C LEU A 23 1.79 -3.76 -11.72
N THR A 24 0.99 -2.76 -12.02
CA THR A 24 0.87 -2.24 -13.40
C THR A 24 2.18 -1.60 -13.84
N LYS A 25 2.28 -1.23 -15.12
CA LYS A 25 3.46 -0.52 -15.65
C LYS A 25 3.69 0.80 -14.91
N ASN A 26 2.64 1.61 -14.71
CA ASN A 26 2.74 2.90 -14.03
C ASN A 26 3.12 2.75 -12.55
N GLU A 27 2.57 1.75 -11.86
CA GLU A 27 2.92 1.46 -10.47
C GLU A 27 4.38 0.99 -10.33
N THR A 28 4.86 0.16 -11.26
CA THR A 28 6.28 -0.25 -11.32
C THR A 28 7.19 0.96 -11.50
N GLU A 29 6.85 1.84 -12.44
CA GLU A 29 7.61 3.06 -12.70
C GLU A 29 7.61 4.01 -11.50
N LEU A 30 6.46 4.20 -10.84
CA LEU A 30 6.35 5.00 -9.62
C LEU A 30 7.22 4.44 -8.49
N TYR A 31 7.21 3.12 -8.29
CA TYR A 31 8.09 2.48 -7.33
C TYR A 31 9.57 2.74 -7.63
N GLU A 32 9.99 2.56 -8.88
CA GLU A 32 11.38 2.77 -9.29
C GLU A 32 11.81 4.23 -9.09
N LEU A 33 10.95 5.19 -9.43
CA LEU A 33 11.19 6.62 -9.20
C LEU A 33 11.34 6.95 -7.72
N ILE A 34 10.48 6.43 -6.86
CA ILE A 34 10.58 6.60 -5.40
C ILE A 34 11.90 5.99 -4.90
N MET A 35 12.27 4.79 -5.34
CA MET A 35 13.53 4.15 -4.92
C MET A 35 14.75 4.90 -5.43
N ALA A 36 14.74 5.44 -6.65
CA ALA A 36 15.80 6.28 -7.18
C ALA A 36 15.95 7.59 -6.38
N TYR A 37 14.84 8.21 -6.03
CA TYR A 37 14.84 9.42 -5.18
C TYR A 37 15.40 9.12 -3.78
N ARG A 38 14.99 8.03 -3.15
CA ARG A 38 15.53 7.58 -1.85
C ARG A 38 17.03 7.30 -1.92
N LYS A 39 17.48 6.62 -2.98
CA LYS A 39 18.91 6.37 -3.22
C LYS A 39 19.71 7.67 -3.33
N HIS A 40 19.18 8.69 -4.02
CA HIS A 40 19.79 10.02 -4.10
C HIS A 40 19.88 10.72 -2.73
N LYS A 41 19.02 10.33 -1.77
CA LYS A 41 19.06 10.79 -0.37
C LYS A 41 19.89 9.88 0.54
N ASN A 42 20.63 8.92 0.00
CA ASN A 42 21.42 7.91 0.72
C ASN A 42 20.56 7.03 1.64
N LEU A 43 19.32 6.78 1.28
CA LEU A 43 18.40 5.92 2.02
C LEU A 43 18.31 4.53 1.38
N PRO A 44 18.09 3.47 2.19
CA PRO A 44 17.95 2.11 1.67
C PRO A 44 16.69 1.97 0.81
N LYS A 45 16.74 0.97 -0.08
CA LYS A 45 15.56 0.50 -0.79
C LYS A 45 14.52 -0.05 0.19
N ILE A 46 13.25 0.19 -0.07
CA ILE A 46 12.13 -0.43 0.63
C ILE A 46 11.64 -1.60 -0.23
N LEU A 47 11.36 -2.75 0.39
CA LEU A 47 10.88 -3.93 -0.34
C LEU A 47 9.40 -3.79 -0.66
N LEU A 48 8.99 -4.24 -1.85
CA LEU A 48 7.57 -4.32 -2.20
C LEU A 48 6.86 -5.32 -1.28
N SER A 49 5.68 -4.94 -0.83
CA SER A 49 4.76 -5.73 -0.05
C SER A 49 3.51 -6.01 -0.90
N PRO A 50 3.23 -7.26 -1.25
CA PRO A 50 1.99 -7.63 -1.92
C PRO A 50 0.75 -7.21 -1.13
N SER A 51 0.77 -7.36 0.19
CA SER A 51 -0.31 -6.95 1.08
C SER A 51 -0.57 -5.44 1.02
N LEU A 52 0.47 -4.61 1.16
CA LEU A 52 0.32 -3.15 1.07
C LEU A 52 -0.01 -2.68 -0.36
N THR A 53 0.48 -3.38 -1.38
CA THR A 53 0.12 -3.12 -2.78
C THR A 53 -1.37 -3.36 -3.02
N TYR A 54 -1.92 -4.46 -2.49
CA TYR A 54 -3.35 -4.71 -2.55
C TYR A 54 -4.17 -3.59 -1.88
N VAL A 55 -3.73 -3.11 -0.73
CA VAL A 55 -4.38 -1.98 -0.03
C VAL A 55 -4.30 -0.71 -0.87
N ALA A 56 -3.12 -0.38 -1.42
CA ALA A 56 -2.91 0.79 -2.25
C ALA A 56 -3.77 0.78 -3.52
N GLN A 57 -3.77 -0.32 -4.27
CA GLN A 57 -4.57 -0.47 -5.49
C GLN A 57 -6.08 -0.43 -5.19
N THR A 58 -6.50 -1.07 -4.09
CA THR A 58 -7.89 -1.02 -3.63
C THR A 58 -8.31 0.41 -3.30
N HIS A 59 -7.45 1.17 -2.61
CA HIS A 59 -7.76 2.54 -2.23
C HIS A 59 -7.78 3.50 -3.42
N SER A 60 -6.80 3.44 -4.32
CA SER A 60 -6.80 4.27 -5.53
C SER A 60 -8.06 4.06 -6.35
N LYS A 61 -8.53 2.81 -6.45
CA LYS A 61 -9.78 2.47 -7.13
C LYS A 61 -11.01 3.00 -6.40
N ASP A 62 -11.07 2.85 -5.08
CA ASP A 62 -12.18 3.38 -4.26
C ASP A 62 -12.27 4.90 -4.39
N LEU A 63 -11.14 5.60 -4.33
CA LEU A 63 -11.07 7.05 -4.53
C LEU A 63 -11.63 7.48 -5.90
N ALA A 64 -11.25 6.80 -6.97
CA ALA A 64 -11.67 7.14 -8.32
C ALA A 64 -13.14 6.83 -8.58
N GLU A 65 -13.61 5.65 -8.16
CA GLU A 65 -14.96 5.18 -8.48
C GLU A 65 -16.02 5.72 -7.53
N ASN A 66 -15.68 5.96 -6.27
CA ASN A 66 -16.66 6.26 -5.22
C ASN A 66 -16.51 7.65 -4.58
N ARG A 67 -15.40 8.34 -4.83
CA ARG A 67 -15.14 9.72 -4.39
C ARG A 67 -15.40 9.96 -2.90
N PRO A 68 -14.82 9.17 -1.98
CA PRO A 68 -14.96 9.43 -0.54
C PRO A 68 -14.26 10.71 -0.08
N ASP A 69 -13.46 11.33 -0.94
CA ASP A 69 -12.63 12.51 -0.73
C ASP A 69 -13.38 13.85 -0.94
N VAL A 70 -14.71 13.88 -0.77
CA VAL A 70 -15.52 15.07 -0.98
C VAL A 70 -15.87 15.80 0.31
N GLY A 71 -16.21 17.08 0.19
CA GLY A 71 -16.59 17.92 1.33
C GLY A 71 -15.41 18.17 2.27
N ASN A 72 -15.53 17.77 3.54
CA ASN A 72 -14.47 17.88 4.54
C ASN A 72 -13.52 16.67 4.57
N CYS A 73 -13.82 15.64 3.78
CA CYS A 73 -13.03 14.41 3.70
C CYS A 73 -11.90 14.59 2.69
N ASN A 74 -10.73 14.10 2.99
CA ASN A 74 -9.58 14.14 2.08
C ASN A 74 -9.29 12.76 1.45
N ALA A 75 -8.25 12.68 0.62
CA ALA A 75 -7.87 11.49 -0.13
C ALA A 75 -7.30 10.34 0.73
N HIS A 76 -7.43 10.37 2.05
CA HIS A 76 -7.22 9.25 2.96
C HIS A 76 -8.55 8.62 3.43
N SER A 77 -9.66 9.09 2.89
CA SER A 77 -11.02 8.62 3.20
C SER A 77 -11.37 7.37 2.41
N TRP A 78 -12.26 6.55 2.98
CA TRP A 78 -12.74 5.31 2.37
C TRP A 78 -14.26 5.32 2.27
N SER A 79 -14.81 4.92 1.13
CA SER A 79 -16.25 4.86 0.87
C SER A 79 -16.95 3.74 1.66
N GLU A 80 -18.29 3.68 1.53
CA GLU A 80 -19.10 2.58 2.05
C GLU A 80 -19.26 1.43 1.04
N ASN A 81 -18.61 1.52 -0.12
CA ASN A 81 -18.86 0.63 -1.27
C ASN A 81 -17.89 -0.57 -1.37
N GLY A 82 -17.24 -0.96 -0.28
CA GLY A 82 -16.32 -2.09 -0.26
C GLY A 82 -16.39 -2.95 1.00
N LYS A 83 -15.50 -3.94 1.06
CA LYS A 83 -15.40 -4.85 2.23
C LYS A 83 -14.42 -4.28 3.28
N TRP A 84 -14.58 -3.03 3.60
CA TRP A 84 -13.79 -2.29 4.58
C TRP A 84 -14.68 -1.37 5.40
N THR A 85 -14.19 -0.91 6.54
CA THR A 85 -14.86 0.12 7.33
C THR A 85 -14.71 1.47 6.64
N SER A 86 -15.82 2.10 6.29
CA SER A 86 -15.81 3.45 5.71
C SER A 86 -15.32 4.48 6.72
N CYS A 87 -14.69 5.52 6.24
CA CYS A 87 -14.38 6.67 7.05
C CYS A 87 -14.14 7.96 6.25
N CYS A 88 -14.52 9.08 6.84
CA CYS A 88 -14.14 10.40 6.39
C CYS A 88 -12.89 10.84 7.17
N TYR A 89 -11.75 10.89 6.50
CA TYR A 89 -10.50 11.38 7.07
C TYR A 89 -10.40 12.90 6.85
N THR A 90 -10.20 13.65 7.93
CA THR A 90 -10.16 15.11 7.91
C THR A 90 -8.76 15.66 8.14
N SER A 91 -8.52 16.91 7.77
CA SER A 91 -7.19 17.55 7.82
C SER A 91 -6.64 17.73 9.24
N ASP A 92 -7.46 17.58 10.29
CA ASP A 92 -7.05 17.62 11.69
C ASP A 92 -6.43 16.30 12.18
N HIS A 93 -6.42 15.26 11.33
CA HIS A 93 -5.91 13.90 11.62
C HIS A 93 -6.57 13.21 12.82
N SER A 94 -7.71 13.67 13.30
CA SER A 94 -8.41 13.11 14.47
C SER A 94 -8.83 11.66 14.30
N LYS A 95 -8.93 11.18 13.04
CA LYS A 95 -9.29 9.81 12.67
C LYS A 95 -8.12 9.05 12.03
N ALA A 96 -6.88 9.28 12.46
CA ALA A 96 -5.70 8.66 11.87
C ALA A 96 -5.72 7.12 11.88
N SER A 97 -6.36 6.50 12.89
CA SER A 97 -6.56 5.04 12.95
C SER A 97 -7.34 4.49 11.75
N CYS A 98 -8.22 5.29 11.16
CA CYS A 98 -8.94 4.93 9.95
C CYS A 98 -8.01 4.57 8.78
N MET A 99 -6.90 5.31 8.61
CA MET A 99 -5.84 4.97 7.66
C MET A 99 -4.97 3.82 8.20
N TRP A 100 -4.46 3.96 9.44
CA TRP A 100 -3.46 3.03 9.98
C TRP A 100 -3.93 1.58 10.06
N ASP A 101 -5.23 1.36 10.26
CA ASP A 101 -5.80 0.02 10.45
C ASP A 101 -6.18 -0.68 9.12
N LYS A 102 -6.18 0.04 7.98
CA LYS A 102 -6.57 -0.55 6.68
C LYS A 102 -5.74 -1.75 6.23
N PRO A 103 -4.41 -1.80 6.41
CA PRO A 103 -3.67 -3.01 6.08
C PRO A 103 -4.15 -4.24 6.84
N LYS A 104 -4.43 -4.12 8.14
CA LYS A 104 -4.97 -5.22 8.97
C LYS A 104 -6.37 -5.65 8.54
N GLU A 105 -7.18 -4.68 8.10
CA GLU A 105 -8.57 -4.93 7.70
C GLU A 105 -8.64 -5.65 6.35
N LEU A 106 -7.75 -5.32 5.42
CA LEU A 106 -7.83 -5.73 4.02
C LEU A 106 -6.86 -6.83 3.60
N SER A 107 -5.80 -7.06 4.36
CA SER A 107 -4.72 -7.96 3.95
C SER A 107 -4.13 -8.75 5.11
N SER A 108 -3.10 -9.55 4.83
CA SER A 108 -2.32 -10.26 5.85
C SER A 108 -1.33 -9.38 6.61
N TYR A 109 -1.17 -8.11 6.24
CA TYR A 109 -0.27 -7.17 6.90
C TYR A 109 -0.83 -6.71 8.25
N ASN A 110 -0.54 -7.43 9.31
CA ASN A 110 -1.10 -7.22 10.66
C ASN A 110 -0.48 -6.05 11.45
N PHE A 111 0.06 -5.05 10.76
CA PHE A 111 0.68 -3.87 11.36
C PHE A 111 0.03 -2.59 10.82
N PRO A 112 0.19 -1.45 11.50
CA PRO A 112 -0.24 -0.17 10.96
C PRO A 112 0.44 0.15 9.62
N GLY A 113 -0.33 0.75 8.70
CA GLY A 113 0.20 1.32 7.48
C GLY A 113 0.04 2.83 7.46
N TYR A 114 0.90 3.50 6.70
CA TYR A 114 0.94 4.95 6.56
C TYR A 114 0.90 5.31 5.09
N GLU A 115 0.05 6.23 4.75
CA GLU A 115 -0.25 6.55 3.36
C GLU A 115 0.18 7.97 2.99
N ILE A 116 0.67 8.11 1.76
CA ILE A 116 0.65 9.36 1.02
C ILE A 116 -0.24 9.19 -0.20
N SER A 117 -1.03 10.20 -0.53
CA SER A 117 -1.94 10.21 -1.67
C SER A 117 -1.83 11.48 -2.47
N CYS A 118 -2.19 11.44 -3.74
CA CYS A 118 -2.43 12.60 -4.57
C CYS A 118 -3.51 12.32 -5.61
N VAL A 119 -4.08 13.40 -6.12
CA VAL A 119 -5.14 13.37 -7.13
C VAL A 119 -4.84 14.39 -8.21
N SER A 120 -5.17 14.04 -9.46
CA SER A 120 -5.22 14.92 -10.62
C SER A 120 -6.61 14.88 -11.23
N SER A 121 -7.04 15.98 -11.86
CA SER A 121 -8.27 16.02 -12.67
C SER A 121 -8.10 15.30 -14.02
N ASP A 122 -6.85 15.09 -14.43
CA ASP A 122 -6.47 14.41 -15.65
C ASP A 122 -5.77 13.08 -15.33
N GLU A 123 -5.30 12.38 -16.35
CA GLU A 123 -4.44 11.21 -16.15
C GLU A 123 -3.20 11.61 -15.34
N LEU A 124 -2.90 10.82 -14.30
CA LEU A 124 -1.77 11.07 -13.41
C LEU A 124 -0.59 10.17 -13.78
N THR A 125 0.52 10.75 -14.19
CA THR A 125 1.75 10.01 -14.45
C THR A 125 2.53 9.72 -13.16
N PRO A 126 3.40 8.68 -13.15
CA PRO A 126 4.28 8.39 -12.02
C PRO A 126 5.19 9.54 -11.60
N GLU A 127 5.73 10.28 -12.58
CA GLU A 127 6.58 11.46 -12.34
C GLU A 127 5.81 12.59 -11.70
N GLU A 128 4.58 12.87 -12.15
CA GLU A 128 3.73 13.93 -11.58
C GLU A 128 3.36 13.60 -10.14
N ALA A 129 3.01 12.34 -9.85
CA ALA A 129 2.73 11.88 -8.49
C ALA A 129 3.94 12.12 -7.57
N LEU A 130 5.13 11.63 -7.95
CA LEU A 130 6.33 11.83 -7.16
C LEU A 130 6.68 13.32 -7.01
N ASN A 131 6.58 14.13 -8.07
CA ASN A 131 6.89 15.55 -8.02
C ASN A 131 5.91 16.30 -7.10
N THR A 132 4.62 15.96 -7.12
CA THR A 132 3.62 16.51 -6.21
C THR A 132 4.00 16.23 -4.74
N TRP A 133 4.38 15.00 -4.42
CA TRP A 133 4.81 14.65 -3.06
C TRP A 133 6.12 15.32 -2.65
N LYS A 134 7.08 15.48 -3.57
CA LYS A 134 8.35 16.18 -3.28
C LYS A 134 8.15 17.67 -2.97
N LEU A 135 7.14 18.30 -3.53
CA LEU A 135 6.78 19.69 -3.24
C LEU A 135 6.05 19.86 -1.90
N SER A 136 5.41 18.83 -1.39
CA SER A 136 4.77 18.83 -0.08
C SER A 136 5.75 18.39 1.00
N THR A 137 6.10 19.26 1.95
CA THR A 137 7.00 18.91 3.05
C THR A 137 6.52 17.69 3.83
N ALA A 138 5.22 17.58 4.08
CA ALA A 138 4.61 16.45 4.81
C ALA A 138 4.85 15.13 4.06
N HIS A 139 4.44 15.04 2.81
CA HIS A 139 4.58 13.82 2.00
C HIS A 139 6.06 13.49 1.71
N ASN A 140 6.87 14.51 1.42
CA ASN A 140 8.29 14.31 1.20
C ASN A 140 8.99 13.70 2.42
N ASN A 141 8.65 14.17 3.63
CA ASN A 141 9.22 13.64 4.87
C ASN A 141 8.88 12.15 5.06
N VAL A 142 7.68 11.68 4.69
CA VAL A 142 7.34 10.26 4.67
C VAL A 142 8.28 9.49 3.74
N ILE A 143 8.43 9.95 2.49
CA ILE A 143 9.26 9.27 1.49
C ILE A 143 10.72 9.18 1.94
N ILE A 144 11.27 10.22 2.58
CA ILE A 144 12.69 10.29 2.93
C ILE A 144 13.00 10.01 4.41
N ASN A 145 12.07 9.41 5.16
CA ASN A 145 12.23 9.09 6.59
C ASN A 145 12.73 10.29 7.42
N LYS A 146 12.01 11.40 7.38
CA LYS A 146 12.41 12.63 8.08
C LYS A 146 11.36 13.11 9.09
N GLY A 147 11.83 13.72 10.17
CA GLY A 147 10.96 14.23 11.24
C GLY A 147 10.33 13.09 12.03
N ILE A 148 9.02 13.09 12.18
CA ILE A 148 8.29 12.02 12.89
C ILE A 148 8.35 10.65 12.19
N TRP A 149 8.85 10.59 10.96
CA TRP A 149 8.99 9.40 10.12
C TRP A 149 10.42 8.83 10.09
N ASP A 150 11.22 9.06 11.13
CA ASP A 150 12.63 8.67 11.18
C ASP A 150 12.86 7.15 11.37
N THR A 151 11.81 6.42 11.72
CA THR A 151 11.85 4.95 11.75
C THR A 151 11.90 4.38 10.33
N LYS A 152 12.77 3.39 10.14
CA LYS A 152 12.95 2.73 8.83
C LYS A 152 11.65 2.15 8.29
N TRP A 153 11.43 2.32 6.99
CA TRP A 153 10.40 1.59 6.24
C TRP A 153 10.93 0.23 5.80
N GLU A 154 10.19 -0.83 6.08
CA GLU A 154 10.52 -2.20 5.69
C GLU A 154 9.64 -2.71 4.53
N ALA A 155 8.48 -2.13 4.33
CA ALA A 155 7.51 -2.52 3.33
C ALA A 155 6.90 -1.30 2.63
N ILE A 156 6.60 -1.43 1.33
CA ILE A 156 5.92 -0.41 0.54
C ILE A 156 4.92 -1.07 -0.41
N GLY A 157 3.75 -0.45 -0.57
CA GLY A 157 2.75 -0.80 -1.57
C GLY A 157 2.41 0.38 -2.46
N ILE A 158 2.14 0.13 -3.73
CA ILE A 158 1.85 1.16 -4.74
C ILE A 158 0.49 0.90 -5.36
N GLY A 159 -0.32 1.95 -5.52
CA GLY A 159 -1.58 1.92 -6.25
C GLY A 159 -1.76 3.17 -7.10
N MET A 160 -2.16 2.98 -8.36
CA MET A 160 -2.52 4.06 -9.28
C MET A 160 -3.78 3.67 -10.06
N TYR A 161 -4.76 4.56 -10.08
CA TYR A 161 -6.01 4.34 -10.82
C TYR A 161 -6.68 5.69 -11.15
N GLU A 162 -6.98 5.94 -12.44
CA GLU A 162 -7.78 7.06 -12.95
C GLU A 162 -7.54 8.42 -12.26
N GLY A 163 -6.31 8.93 -12.31
CA GLY A 163 -5.96 10.23 -11.72
C GLY A 163 -5.64 10.19 -10.22
N TYR A 164 -5.72 9.03 -9.57
CA TYR A 164 -5.31 8.85 -8.18
C TYR A 164 -4.04 8.01 -8.06
N ALA A 165 -3.17 8.40 -7.14
CA ALA A 165 -2.04 7.59 -6.71
C ALA A 165 -2.00 7.54 -5.19
N THR A 166 -1.80 6.33 -4.65
CA THR A 166 -1.58 6.08 -3.23
C THR A 166 -0.34 5.23 -3.02
N VAL A 167 0.45 5.56 -2.01
CA VAL A 167 1.61 4.77 -1.60
C VAL A 167 1.52 4.50 -0.11
N TRP A 168 1.57 3.22 0.23
CA TRP A 168 1.49 2.74 1.60
C TRP A 168 2.84 2.29 2.10
N PHE A 169 3.20 2.71 3.30
CA PHE A 169 4.47 2.39 3.96
C PHE A 169 4.22 1.61 5.24
N GLY A 170 5.12 0.69 5.55
CA GLY A 170 5.08 -0.10 6.78
C GLY A 170 6.44 -0.21 7.43
N HIS A 171 6.46 -0.22 8.78
CA HIS A 171 7.68 -0.37 9.58
C HIS A 171 8.10 -1.83 9.76
N TYR A 172 7.30 -2.77 9.31
CA TYR A 172 7.57 -4.21 9.39
C TYR A 172 7.62 -4.80 7.99
N PRO A 173 8.37 -5.89 7.78
CA PRO A 173 8.40 -6.56 6.48
C PRO A 173 7.05 -7.19 6.12
N GLU A 174 6.89 -7.52 4.84
CA GLU A 174 5.77 -8.36 4.40
C GLU A 174 5.71 -9.63 5.22
N PRO A 175 4.55 -10.06 5.74
CA PRO A 175 4.39 -11.35 6.40
C PRO A 175 4.77 -12.50 5.47
N GLU A 176 5.39 -13.55 6.03
CA GLU A 176 5.60 -14.79 5.28
C GLU A 176 4.26 -15.46 4.98
N PRO A 177 4.12 -16.11 3.81
CA PRO A 177 2.88 -16.78 3.40
C PRO A 177 2.48 -17.95 4.30
#